data_b2031f85e8fc94241ff2bd193fc1f934
#
_entry.id   b2031f85e8fc94241ff2bd193fc1f934
#
_cell.length_a   1.000
_cell.length_b   1.000
_cell.length_c   1.000
_cell.angle_alpha   90.00
_cell.angle_beta   90.00
_cell.angle_gamma   90.00
#
_symmetry.space_group_name_H-M   'P 1'
#
loop_
_entity.id
_entity.type
_entity.pdbx_description
1 polymer ?
#
loop_
_entity_poly.entity_id
_entity_poly.type
_entity_poly.pdbx_seq_one_letter_code
_entity_poly.pdbx_strand_id
1 'polypeptide(L)'
;MKRLLMCAGVLIAATCSLSAQQNPPASPPETAMGKIAGKAITITYNSPRVKGREGHVFTSDGLIKTAHGSQYPIWRAGANAATTLMTDGNLTIGDLVVPAGKYTLFVDISDPDNWTLIVNKKTGEWGLAYDGSQDLGRTKMKMSKPAAMVEDLVWTIGDGKITLAWENHAASVSVH
;
A
#
# COMPACT_ATOMS: atom_id res chain seq x y z
N MET A 1 -80.83 -18.80 -8.50
CA MET A 1 -79.46 -19.12 -8.88
C MET A 1 -78.61 -17.89 -8.62
N LYS A 2 -77.91 -17.83 -7.49
CA LYS A 2 -77.04 -16.71 -7.11
C LYS A 2 -75.59 -17.12 -7.42
N ARG A 3 -74.93 -16.41 -8.34
CA ARG A 3 -73.50 -16.60 -8.66
C ARG A 3 -72.63 -15.74 -7.67
N LEU A 4 -71.83 -16.41 -6.93
CA LEU A 4 -70.84 -15.81 -6.00
C LEU A 4 -69.58 -15.53 -6.80
N LEU A 5 -69.19 -14.23 -6.97
CA LEU A 5 -67.87 -13.84 -7.52
C LEU A 5 -66.88 -13.83 -6.38
N MET A 6 -65.88 -14.65 -6.49
CA MET A 6 -64.71 -14.67 -5.61
C MET A 6 -63.63 -13.77 -6.21
N CYS A 7 -63.38 -12.60 -5.57
CA CYS A 7 -62.22 -11.75 -5.92
C CYS A 7 -61.01 -12.29 -5.18
N ALA A 8 -60.05 -12.85 -5.91
CA ALA A 8 -58.73 -13.19 -5.36
C ALA A 8 -57.82 -11.94 -5.35
N GLY A 9 -57.58 -11.41 -4.20
CA GLY A 9 -56.60 -10.32 -4.01
C GLY A 9 -55.19 -10.88 -4.01
N VAL A 10 -54.39 -10.44 -4.98
CA VAL A 10 -52.95 -10.74 -5.04
C VAL A 10 -52.21 -9.72 -4.16
N LEU A 11 -51.70 -10.16 -3.00
CA LEU A 11 -50.76 -9.37 -2.18
C LEU A 11 -49.38 -9.42 -2.83
N ILE A 12 -48.91 -8.32 -3.40
CA ILE A 12 -47.53 -8.15 -3.86
C ILE A 12 -46.72 -7.70 -2.62
N ALA A 13 -45.97 -8.62 -2.05
CA ALA A 13 -45.00 -8.29 -1.01
C ALA A 13 -43.74 -7.66 -1.68
N ALA A 14 -43.60 -6.33 -1.54
CA ALA A 14 -42.40 -5.63 -1.95
C ALA A 14 -41.28 -5.95 -0.95
N THR A 15 -40.34 -6.82 -1.33
CA THR A 15 -39.11 -7.05 -0.57
C THR A 15 -38.13 -5.89 -0.80
N CYS A 16 -38.11 -4.94 0.13
CA CYS A 16 -37.03 -3.95 0.18
C CYS A 16 -35.73 -4.65 0.58
N SER A 17 -34.85 -4.89 -0.40
CA SER A 17 -33.47 -5.31 -0.11
C SER A 17 -32.74 -4.13 0.50
N LEU A 18 -32.52 -4.13 1.83
CA LEU A 18 -31.57 -3.24 2.48
C LEU A 18 -30.17 -3.64 2.02
N SER A 19 -29.63 -2.90 1.05
CA SER A 19 -28.20 -2.94 0.78
C SER A 19 -27.48 -2.36 2.00
N ALA A 20 -26.87 -3.21 2.80
CA ALA A 20 -26.01 -2.77 3.89
C ALA A 20 -24.83 -1.96 3.26
N GLN A 21 -24.82 -0.67 3.48
CA GLN A 21 -23.77 0.23 3.02
C GLN A 21 -22.54 -0.07 3.89
N GLN A 22 -21.64 -0.92 3.38
CA GLN A 22 -20.38 -1.22 4.06
C GLN A 22 -19.55 0.05 4.06
N ASN A 23 -19.19 0.52 5.25
CA ASN A 23 -18.23 1.61 5.37
C ASN A 23 -16.93 1.23 4.65
N PRO A 24 -16.36 2.12 3.82
CA PRO A 24 -15.10 1.84 3.15
C PRO A 24 -14.01 1.50 4.18
N PRO A 25 -13.10 0.56 3.85
CA PRO A 25 -12.04 0.16 4.76
C PRO A 25 -11.17 1.37 5.14
N ALA A 26 -10.68 1.38 6.38
CA ALA A 26 -9.83 2.46 6.89
C ALA A 26 -8.53 2.66 6.10
N SER A 27 -8.08 1.61 5.42
CA SER A 27 -6.92 1.60 4.53
C SER A 27 -7.30 0.75 3.30
N PRO A 28 -7.88 1.35 2.25
CA PRO A 28 -8.31 0.63 1.07
C PRO A 28 -7.13 -0.01 0.33
N PRO A 29 -7.36 -1.11 -0.40
CA PRO A 29 -6.36 -1.67 -1.31
C PRO A 29 -6.21 -0.76 -2.53
N GLU A 30 -4.95 -0.53 -2.94
CA GLU A 30 -4.58 0.31 -4.06
C GLU A 30 -3.51 -0.39 -4.92
N THR A 31 -3.40 0.05 -6.17
CA THR A 31 -2.41 -0.47 -7.11
C THR A 31 -1.82 0.67 -7.93
N ALA A 32 -0.50 0.82 -7.87
CA ALA A 32 0.26 1.66 -8.78
C ALA A 32 0.81 0.80 -9.92
N MET A 33 0.65 1.25 -11.16
CA MET A 33 1.17 0.59 -12.35
C MET A 33 1.93 1.57 -13.22
N GLY A 34 3.02 1.10 -13.84
CA GLY A 34 3.79 1.91 -14.76
C GLY A 34 4.76 1.05 -15.58
N LYS A 35 5.45 1.71 -16.51
CA LYS A 35 6.55 1.10 -17.27
C LYS A 35 7.79 1.98 -17.15
N ILE A 36 8.92 1.35 -16.88
CA ILE A 36 10.24 1.99 -16.88
C ILE A 36 11.18 1.12 -17.72
N ALA A 37 11.90 1.72 -18.64
CA ALA A 37 12.79 1.02 -19.59
C ALA A 37 12.08 -0.15 -20.32
N GLY A 38 10.78 0.04 -20.66
CA GLY A 38 9.95 -0.96 -21.36
C GLY A 38 9.40 -2.08 -20.48
N LYS A 39 9.79 -2.19 -19.22
CA LYS A 39 9.40 -3.23 -18.28
C LYS A 39 8.19 -2.78 -17.46
N ALA A 40 7.18 -3.64 -17.36
CA ALA A 40 5.99 -3.36 -16.55
C ALA A 40 6.29 -3.55 -15.06
N ILE A 41 5.85 -2.60 -14.26
CA ILE A 41 6.01 -2.59 -12.80
C ILE A 41 4.63 -2.39 -12.18
N THR A 42 4.30 -3.21 -11.20
CA THR A 42 3.06 -3.11 -10.42
C THR A 42 3.40 -3.12 -8.94
N ILE A 43 2.89 -2.14 -8.20
CA ILE A 43 2.97 -2.10 -6.72
C ILE A 43 1.55 -2.16 -6.17
N THR A 44 1.27 -3.20 -5.36
CA THR A 44 -0.02 -3.37 -4.68
C THR A 44 0.17 -3.15 -3.19
N TYR A 45 -0.67 -2.33 -2.60
CA TYR A 45 -0.56 -1.91 -1.20
C TYR A 45 -1.92 -1.58 -0.60
N ASN A 46 -1.99 -1.40 0.71
CA ASN A 46 -3.13 -0.76 1.35
C ASN A 46 -2.75 0.66 1.74
N SER A 47 -3.59 1.63 1.38
CA SER A 47 -3.35 3.07 1.56
C SER A 47 -3.88 3.56 2.91
N PRO A 48 -3.03 3.74 3.94
CA PRO A 48 -3.45 4.37 5.18
C PRO A 48 -3.65 5.87 4.98
N ARG A 49 -4.49 6.46 5.83
CA ARG A 49 -4.80 7.90 5.85
C ARG A 49 -4.17 8.58 7.05
N VAL A 50 -3.82 9.84 6.90
CA VAL A 50 -3.31 10.68 8.00
C VAL A 50 -4.38 10.85 9.08
N LYS A 51 -5.62 11.18 8.72
CA LYS A 51 -6.75 11.34 9.64
C LYS A 51 -6.42 12.22 10.85
N GLY A 52 -5.94 13.42 10.61
CA GLY A 52 -5.62 14.39 11.66
C GLY A 52 -4.36 14.06 12.48
N ARG A 53 -3.54 13.09 12.06
CA ARG A 53 -2.25 12.76 12.69
C ARG A 53 -1.06 13.46 12.04
N GLU A 54 -1.30 14.57 11.34
CA GLU A 54 -0.24 15.34 10.71
C GLU A 54 0.84 15.72 11.73
N GLY A 55 2.11 15.53 11.39
CA GLY A 55 3.25 15.72 12.27
C GLY A 55 3.47 14.60 13.30
N HIS A 56 2.62 13.55 13.31
CA HIS A 56 2.70 12.44 14.26
C HIS A 56 2.86 11.07 13.61
N VAL A 57 2.75 10.96 12.27
CA VAL A 57 2.81 9.67 11.60
C VAL A 57 4.20 9.05 11.70
N PHE A 58 5.25 9.81 11.41
CA PHE A 58 6.63 9.34 11.41
C PHE A 58 7.40 9.81 12.66
N THR A 59 6.79 9.64 13.82
CA THR A 59 7.38 10.02 15.12
C THR A 59 7.45 8.82 16.06
N SER A 60 8.09 9.02 17.22
CA SER A 60 8.13 8.04 18.31
C SER A 60 6.74 7.66 18.84
N ASP A 61 5.71 8.49 18.62
CA ASP A 61 4.32 8.20 18.99
C ASP A 61 3.53 7.55 17.86
N GLY A 62 4.05 7.58 16.65
CA GLY A 62 3.49 7.00 15.45
C GLY A 62 4.16 5.70 15.03
N LEU A 63 4.52 5.60 13.75
CA LEU A 63 5.14 4.40 13.16
C LEU A 63 6.50 4.08 13.77
N ILE A 64 7.22 5.11 14.26
CA ILE A 64 8.53 4.90 14.86
C ILE A 64 8.42 4.19 16.23
N LYS A 65 7.41 4.35 16.99
CA LYS A 65 7.19 3.68 18.26
C LYS A 65 6.77 2.22 18.13
N THR A 66 6.05 1.92 17.08
CA THR A 66 5.30 0.67 16.99
C THR A 66 6.14 -0.43 16.41
N ALA A 67 7.18 -0.77 17.10
CA ALA A 67 7.95 -1.96 16.80
C ALA A 67 7.10 -3.23 16.80
N HIS A 68 5.89 -3.27 17.36
CA HIS A 68 4.99 -4.42 17.39
C HIS A 68 5.72 -5.77 17.50
N GLY A 69 6.81 -5.82 18.26
CA GLY A 69 7.68 -6.98 18.36
C GLY A 69 8.49 -7.29 17.09
N SER A 70 8.39 -6.49 16.05
CA SER A 70 9.17 -6.62 14.82
C SER A 70 10.54 -5.98 14.96
N GLN A 71 11.43 -6.25 13.99
CA GLN A 71 12.75 -5.61 13.90
C GLN A 71 12.61 -4.16 13.40
N TYR A 72 12.08 -3.40 14.25
CA TYR A 72 11.78 -1.99 14.09
C TYR A 72 13.06 -1.19 13.84
N PRO A 73 12.99 -0.15 13.03
CA PRO A 73 11.80 0.47 12.45
C PRO A 73 11.53 0.10 10.98
N ILE A 74 11.43 -1.17 10.69
CA ILE A 74 11.11 -1.66 9.35
C ILE A 74 9.60 -1.61 9.13
N TRP A 75 9.18 -0.74 8.20
CA TRP A 75 7.78 -0.50 7.90
C TRP A 75 7.38 -1.16 6.57
N ARG A 76 6.22 -1.79 6.53
CA ARG A 76 5.64 -2.44 5.33
C ARG A 76 5.26 -1.48 4.19
N ALA A 77 5.57 -0.18 4.33
CA ALA A 77 5.31 0.87 3.35
C ALA A 77 3.85 0.95 2.85
N GLY A 78 2.93 0.77 3.81
CA GLY A 78 1.49 0.71 3.64
C GLY A 78 0.81 0.28 4.93
N ALA A 79 -0.39 -0.31 4.81
CA ALA A 79 -1.17 -0.86 5.92
C ALA A 79 -1.57 -2.31 5.64
N ASN A 80 -2.08 -3.03 6.67
CA ASN A 80 -2.58 -4.41 6.60
C ASN A 80 -1.53 -5.39 6.05
N ALA A 81 -1.75 -5.96 4.86
CA ALA A 81 -0.78 -6.80 4.17
C ALA A 81 0.48 -6.01 3.79
N ALA A 82 1.61 -6.70 3.66
CA ALA A 82 2.83 -6.09 3.20
C ALA A 82 2.72 -5.64 1.73
N THR A 83 3.28 -4.48 1.41
CA THR A 83 3.32 -3.94 0.05
C THR A 83 4.09 -4.87 -0.87
N THR A 84 3.55 -5.15 -2.05
CA THR A 84 4.20 -6.05 -3.03
C THR A 84 4.63 -5.31 -4.27
N LEU A 85 5.78 -5.69 -4.82
CA LEU A 85 6.30 -5.29 -6.11
C LEU A 85 6.23 -6.49 -7.05
N MET A 86 5.75 -6.28 -8.27
CA MET A 86 5.85 -7.26 -9.37
C MET A 86 6.48 -6.57 -10.59
N THR A 87 7.41 -7.24 -11.24
CA THR A 87 8.03 -6.78 -12.49
C THR A 87 8.15 -7.93 -13.49
N ASP A 88 7.90 -7.63 -14.76
CA ASP A 88 8.01 -8.59 -15.86
C ASP A 88 9.43 -8.66 -16.47
N GLY A 89 10.35 -7.79 -16.04
CA GLY A 89 11.74 -7.76 -16.49
C GLY A 89 12.70 -7.41 -15.36
N ASN A 90 13.99 -7.68 -15.58
CA ASN A 90 15.02 -7.29 -14.62
C ASN A 90 15.11 -5.76 -14.52
N LEU A 91 15.16 -5.26 -13.31
CA LEU A 91 15.28 -3.84 -12.98
C LEU A 91 16.58 -3.59 -12.22
N THR A 92 17.10 -2.37 -12.31
CA THR A 92 18.02 -1.83 -11.32
C THR A 92 17.28 -0.76 -10.55
N ILE A 93 17.03 -1.01 -9.25
CA ILE A 93 16.33 -0.08 -8.36
C ILE A 93 17.38 0.56 -7.46
N GLY A 94 17.70 1.84 -7.69
CA GLY A 94 18.87 2.48 -7.10
C GLY A 94 20.15 1.79 -7.60
N ASP A 95 20.83 1.11 -6.67
CA ASP A 95 22.03 0.29 -6.92
C ASP A 95 21.74 -1.23 -6.83
N LEU A 96 20.50 -1.63 -6.59
CA LEU A 96 20.09 -3.02 -6.40
C LEU A 96 19.57 -3.64 -7.71
N VAL A 97 20.16 -4.76 -8.12
CA VAL A 97 19.64 -5.57 -9.23
C VAL A 97 18.46 -6.42 -8.72
N VAL A 98 17.29 -6.23 -9.33
CA VAL A 98 16.04 -6.93 -9.00
C VAL A 98 15.61 -7.73 -10.23
N PRO A 99 15.75 -9.06 -10.23
CA PRO A 99 15.27 -9.91 -11.33
C PRO A 99 13.77 -9.80 -11.56
N ALA A 100 13.28 -10.20 -12.73
CA ALA A 100 11.85 -10.34 -12.98
C ALA A 100 11.23 -11.25 -11.91
N GLY A 101 10.09 -10.84 -11.34
CA GLY A 101 9.46 -11.60 -10.27
C GLY A 101 8.54 -10.78 -9.38
N LYS A 102 8.16 -11.41 -8.26
CA LYS A 102 7.32 -10.81 -7.21
C LYS A 102 8.10 -10.73 -5.91
N TYR A 103 7.99 -9.58 -5.25
CA TYR A 103 8.73 -9.23 -4.04
C TYR A 103 7.82 -8.53 -3.04
N THR A 104 8.23 -8.49 -1.78
CA THR A 104 7.65 -7.62 -0.77
C THR A 104 8.55 -6.39 -0.60
N LEU A 105 7.94 -5.21 -0.48
CA LEU A 105 8.64 -3.98 -0.18
C LEU A 105 8.47 -3.61 1.29
N PHE A 106 9.59 -3.29 1.92
CA PHE A 106 9.64 -2.64 3.22
C PHE A 106 10.46 -1.35 3.11
N VAL A 107 10.30 -0.46 4.06
CA VAL A 107 11.11 0.73 4.19
C VAL A 107 11.65 0.82 5.62
N ASP A 108 12.96 0.91 5.76
CA ASP A 108 13.61 1.27 7.01
C ASP A 108 13.51 2.78 7.18
N ILE A 109 12.77 3.21 8.21
CA ILE A 109 12.48 4.60 8.53
C ILE A 109 13.17 5.05 9.83
N SER A 110 14.20 4.34 10.28
CA SER A 110 14.95 4.64 11.51
C SER A 110 15.60 6.02 11.49
N ASP A 111 16.03 6.44 10.31
CA ASP A 111 16.55 7.78 10.07
C ASP A 111 15.51 8.55 9.24
N PRO A 112 14.87 9.58 9.83
CA PRO A 112 13.80 10.33 9.16
C PRO A 112 14.25 11.05 7.89
N ASP A 113 15.55 11.34 7.76
CA ASP A 113 16.12 12.04 6.62
C ASP A 113 16.72 11.09 5.56
N ASN A 114 16.85 9.78 5.88
CA ASN A 114 17.55 8.80 5.05
C ASN A 114 16.84 7.44 5.01
N TRP A 115 15.66 7.39 4.44
CA TRP A 115 14.94 6.14 4.29
C TRP A 115 15.66 5.15 3.37
N THR A 116 15.50 3.87 3.67
CA THR A 116 16.10 2.78 2.89
C THR A 116 15.01 1.83 2.41
N LEU A 117 14.87 1.68 1.10
CA LEU A 117 14.00 0.67 0.49
C LEU A 117 14.63 -0.71 0.66
N ILE A 118 13.81 -1.66 1.07
CA ILE A 118 14.17 -3.08 1.22
C ILE A 118 13.32 -3.87 0.25
N VAL A 119 13.98 -4.64 -0.61
CA VAL A 119 13.32 -5.62 -1.49
C VAL A 119 13.50 -7.00 -0.88
N ASN A 120 12.39 -7.64 -0.50
CA ASN A 120 12.39 -8.92 0.21
C ASN A 120 11.77 -10.02 -0.66
N LYS A 121 12.38 -11.21 -0.70
CA LYS A 121 11.95 -12.35 -1.52
C LYS A 121 10.73 -13.06 -0.96
N LYS A 122 10.47 -12.95 0.33
CA LYS A 122 9.30 -13.56 0.97
C LYS A 122 8.04 -12.76 0.62
N THR A 123 7.00 -13.43 0.11
CA THR A 123 5.76 -12.78 -0.38
C THR A 123 4.54 -13.42 0.27
N GLY A 124 3.41 -12.65 0.27
CA GLY A 124 2.14 -13.13 0.82
C GLY A 124 2.04 -12.99 2.34
N GLU A 125 2.97 -12.29 2.96
CA GLU A 125 3.02 -12.11 4.41
C GLU A 125 2.12 -10.97 4.90
N TRP A 126 1.66 -11.13 6.12
CA TRP A 126 1.09 -10.02 6.87
C TRP A 126 2.20 -8.99 7.16
N GLY A 127 1.87 -7.70 7.07
CA GLY A 127 2.88 -6.64 7.08
C GLY A 127 3.75 -6.50 8.33
N LEU A 128 3.52 -7.28 9.38
CA LEU A 128 4.35 -7.30 10.60
C LEU A 128 5.35 -8.48 10.60
N ALA A 129 5.30 -9.36 9.59
CA ALA A 129 6.13 -10.55 9.50
C ALA A 129 7.39 -10.31 8.65
N TYR A 130 8.22 -9.33 9.03
CA TYR A 130 9.48 -9.07 8.35
C TYR A 130 10.55 -10.11 8.73
N ASP A 131 11.19 -10.67 7.71
CA ASP A 131 12.32 -11.59 7.83
C ASP A 131 13.50 -11.07 7.00
N GLY A 132 14.46 -10.45 7.67
CA GLY A 132 15.64 -9.84 7.02
C GLY A 132 16.57 -10.85 6.34
N SER A 133 16.48 -12.15 6.68
CA SER A 133 17.25 -13.22 6.00
C SER A 133 16.76 -13.45 4.56
N GLN A 134 15.57 -12.95 4.23
CA GLN A 134 14.95 -13.01 2.92
C GLN A 134 15.14 -11.74 2.10
N ASP A 135 15.89 -10.76 2.59
CA ASP A 135 16.20 -9.57 1.80
C ASP A 135 16.95 -9.96 0.52
N LEU A 136 16.45 -9.50 -0.63
CA LEU A 136 17.21 -9.51 -1.86
C LEU A 136 18.32 -8.45 -1.78
N GLY A 137 17.97 -7.30 -1.19
CA GLY A 137 18.89 -6.22 -0.91
C GLY A 137 18.17 -4.95 -0.48
N ARG A 138 18.97 -3.91 -0.27
CA ARG A 138 18.55 -2.61 0.25
C ARG A 138 19.17 -1.49 -0.57
N THR A 139 18.44 -0.41 -0.77
CA THR A 139 18.95 0.77 -1.47
C THR A 139 18.42 2.06 -0.83
N LYS A 140 19.22 3.12 -0.84
CA LYS A 140 18.83 4.42 -0.27
C LYS A 140 17.75 5.09 -1.11
N MET A 141 16.80 5.72 -0.45
CA MET A 141 15.79 6.56 -1.08
C MET A 141 16.18 8.04 -0.97
N LYS A 142 15.86 8.80 -2.00
CA LYS A 142 16.00 10.25 -1.96
C LYS A 142 14.77 10.84 -1.29
N MET A 143 14.97 11.44 -0.11
CA MET A 143 13.91 12.13 0.61
C MET A 143 13.58 13.49 0.01
N SER A 144 12.31 13.87 0.09
CA SER A 144 11.81 15.19 -0.29
C SER A 144 10.52 15.49 0.47
N LYS A 145 10.12 16.77 0.47
CA LYS A 145 8.83 17.21 1.00
C LYS A 145 7.86 17.38 -0.17
N PRO A 146 6.65 16.81 -0.13
CA PRO A 146 5.62 17.09 -1.13
C PRO A 146 5.16 18.56 -1.05
N ALA A 147 4.65 19.09 -2.17
CA ALA A 147 4.18 20.48 -2.25
C ALA A 147 2.99 20.77 -1.31
N ALA A 148 2.20 19.74 -1.01
CA ALA A 148 1.11 19.77 -0.03
C ALA A 148 1.09 18.45 0.73
N MET A 149 0.51 18.46 1.93
CA MET A 149 0.30 17.26 2.73
C MET A 149 -0.47 16.19 1.95
N VAL A 150 0.02 14.96 1.97
CA VAL A 150 -0.55 13.80 1.29
C VAL A 150 -1.38 13.00 2.28
N GLU A 151 -2.71 13.14 2.22
CA GLU A 151 -3.64 12.50 3.16
C GLU A 151 -3.61 10.98 3.06
N ASP A 152 -3.76 10.44 1.86
CA ASP A 152 -3.74 9.01 1.58
C ASP A 152 -2.36 8.60 1.07
N LEU A 153 -1.74 7.58 1.69
CA LEU A 153 -0.46 7.05 1.21
C LEU A 153 -0.54 6.67 -0.26
N VAL A 154 0.43 7.11 -1.05
CA VAL A 154 0.47 6.83 -2.48
C VAL A 154 1.84 6.33 -2.94
N TRP A 155 1.83 5.27 -3.75
CA TRP A 155 2.96 4.86 -4.58
C TRP A 155 2.75 5.34 -6.00
N THR A 156 3.81 5.82 -6.63
CA THR A 156 3.80 6.21 -8.06
C THR A 156 4.99 5.61 -8.79
N ILE A 157 4.79 5.30 -10.08
CA ILE A 157 5.79 4.71 -10.96
C ILE A 157 5.83 5.53 -12.24
N GLY A 158 6.95 6.15 -12.55
CA GLY A 158 7.11 7.00 -13.72
C GLY A 158 8.40 7.80 -13.67
N ASP A 159 8.76 8.44 -14.76
CA ASP A 159 9.94 9.30 -14.89
C ASP A 159 11.25 8.64 -14.42
N GLY A 160 11.41 7.34 -14.71
CA GLY A 160 12.58 6.57 -14.30
C GLY A 160 12.70 6.37 -12.78
N LYS A 161 11.63 6.46 -12.04
CA LYS A 161 11.65 6.30 -10.57
C LYS A 161 10.37 5.67 -10.01
N ILE A 162 10.49 5.11 -8.83
CA ILE A 162 9.39 4.74 -7.94
C ILE A 162 9.38 5.73 -6.78
N THR A 163 8.22 6.26 -6.45
CA THR A 163 8.05 7.24 -5.35
C THR A 163 6.96 6.78 -4.40
N LEU A 164 7.22 6.90 -3.12
CA LEU A 164 6.28 6.75 -2.01
C LEU A 164 6.06 8.12 -1.39
N ALA A 165 4.80 8.54 -1.23
CA ALA A 165 4.47 9.79 -0.55
C ALA A 165 3.34 9.57 0.45
N TRP A 166 3.49 10.15 1.64
CA TRP A 166 2.47 10.16 2.68
C TRP A 166 2.78 11.23 3.72
N GLU A 167 1.74 11.90 4.22
CA GLU A 167 1.85 13.03 5.13
C GLU A 167 2.72 14.14 4.50
N ASN A 168 3.78 14.56 5.19
CA ASN A 168 4.74 15.56 4.72
C ASN A 168 6.05 14.95 4.19
N HIS A 169 6.05 13.64 3.92
CA HIS A 169 7.22 12.89 3.48
C HIS A 169 7.02 12.30 2.09
N ALA A 170 8.01 12.45 1.24
CA ALA A 170 8.12 11.73 -0.02
C ALA A 170 9.53 11.15 -0.15
N ALA A 171 9.59 9.91 -0.59
CA ALA A 171 10.83 9.17 -0.80
C ALA A 171 10.82 8.54 -2.18
N SER A 172 11.88 8.70 -2.95
CA SER A 172 11.99 8.17 -4.31
C SER A 172 13.29 7.41 -4.52
N VAL A 173 13.24 6.44 -5.44
CA VAL A 173 14.41 5.68 -5.89
C VAL A 173 14.39 5.61 -7.42
N SER A 174 15.55 5.81 -8.05
CA SER A 174 15.70 5.67 -9.50
C SER A 174 15.53 4.20 -9.92
N VAL A 175 15.00 3.99 -11.15
CA VAL A 175 14.80 2.66 -11.74
C VAL A 175 15.24 2.68 -13.18
N HIS A 176 16.00 1.65 -13.57
CA HIS A 176 16.54 1.47 -14.94
C HIS A 176 16.28 0.07 -15.47
#